data_233b40cf6ab17466f243fa2fe1df84ad
#
_entry.id   233b40cf6ab17466f243fa2fe1df84ad
#
_cell.length_a   1.000
_cell.length_b   1.000
_cell.length_c   1.000
_cell.angle_alpha   90.00
_cell.angle_beta   90.00
_cell.angle_gamma   90.00
#
_symmetry.space_group_name_H-M   'P 1'
#
loop_
_entity.id
_entity.type
_entity.pdbx_description
1 polymer ?
#
loop_
_entity_poly.entity_id
_entity_poly.type
_entity_poly.pdbx_seq_one_letter_code
_entity_poly.pdbx_strand_id
1 'polypeptide(L)'
;MKINIATTLLLLASFIFSGCKEKTAEDIIEENLTTYATAFFNWDFPSAKGFATTDTKKWLTLLASQVTEKDISAIKDKEEPAKVEIEDIELYNNDETAKTTIVVSNFLCMDSIGKTPRCCEEEKYEISAVKKKEGWKFGKPQKVK
;
A
#
# COMPACT_ATOMS: atom_id res chain seq x y z
N MET A 1 -20.51 45.82 45.42
CA MET A 1 -19.47 45.03 44.77
C MET A 1 -19.93 44.75 43.35
N LYS A 2 -19.37 45.45 42.38
CA LYS A 2 -19.73 45.25 40.97
C LYS A 2 -18.72 44.27 40.37
N ILE A 3 -19.16 43.07 40.09
CA ILE A 3 -18.36 42.05 39.39
C ILE A 3 -18.38 42.41 37.90
N ASN A 4 -17.26 42.84 37.39
CA ASN A 4 -17.12 43.11 35.96
C ASN A 4 -17.15 41.79 35.17
N ILE A 5 -18.29 41.51 34.55
CA ILE A 5 -18.54 40.34 33.68
C ILE A 5 -17.69 40.38 32.40
N ALA A 6 -17.02 41.49 32.13
CA ALA A 6 -16.19 41.66 30.93
C ALA A 6 -14.83 40.90 30.94
N THR A 7 -14.40 40.39 32.10
CA THR A 7 -13.07 39.76 32.24
C THR A 7 -13.12 38.23 32.14
N THR A 8 -14.31 37.63 32.14
CA THR A 8 -14.47 36.18 32.13
C THR A 8 -14.68 35.59 30.70
N LEU A 9 -14.84 36.46 29.70
CA LEU A 9 -15.12 36.01 28.32
C LEU A 9 -13.89 35.91 27.42
N LEU A 10 -12.68 36.18 27.94
CA LEU A 10 -11.44 36.19 27.17
C LEU A 10 -10.57 34.94 27.36
N LEU A 11 -11.04 33.93 28.07
CA LEU A 11 -10.24 32.73 28.41
C LEU A 11 -10.74 31.45 27.77
N LEU A 12 -11.71 31.52 26.85
CA LEU A 12 -12.27 30.34 26.18
C LEU A 12 -11.97 30.24 24.67
N ALA A 13 -11.06 31.06 24.14
CA ALA A 13 -10.74 31.07 22.72
C ALA A 13 -9.38 30.42 22.39
N SER A 14 -8.80 29.63 23.29
CA SER A 14 -7.39 29.19 23.14
C SER A 14 -7.19 27.70 22.94
N PHE A 15 -8.18 26.90 22.57
CA PHE A 15 -7.99 25.47 22.40
C PHE A 15 -8.75 24.88 21.23
N ILE A 16 -8.57 25.42 20.02
CA ILE A 16 -8.88 24.67 18.79
C ILE A 16 -7.77 24.88 17.77
N PHE A 17 -6.55 24.55 18.15
CA PHE A 17 -5.50 24.16 17.21
C PHE A 17 -5.09 22.73 17.51
N SER A 18 -6.02 21.79 17.42
CA SER A 18 -5.65 20.43 17.07
C SER A 18 -5.28 20.48 15.59
N GLY A 19 -4.00 20.86 15.33
CA GLY A 19 -3.47 20.92 13.98
C GLY A 19 -3.64 19.56 13.34
N CYS A 20 -4.38 19.48 12.23
CA CYS A 20 -4.25 18.38 11.29
C CYS A 20 -2.78 18.34 10.88
N LYS A 21 -2.01 17.37 11.42
CA LYS A 21 -0.63 17.15 11.04
C LYS A 21 -0.64 16.78 9.54
N GLU A 22 0.00 17.58 8.70
CA GLU A 22 0.17 17.24 7.29
C GLU A 22 0.88 15.89 7.18
N LYS A 23 0.34 14.98 6.32
CA LYS A 23 0.96 13.69 6.05
C LYS A 23 2.30 13.91 5.36
N THR A 24 3.33 13.23 5.83
CA THR A 24 4.63 13.19 5.16
C THR A 24 4.58 12.37 3.86
N ALA A 25 5.61 12.46 3.04
CA ALA A 25 5.73 11.61 1.85
C ALA A 25 5.73 10.12 2.23
N GLU A 26 6.45 9.77 3.30
CA GLU A 26 6.47 8.40 3.82
C GLU A 26 5.08 7.93 4.25
N ASP A 27 4.32 8.75 4.99
CA ASP A 27 2.96 8.39 5.44
C ASP A 27 2.03 8.07 4.25
N ILE A 28 2.13 8.87 3.18
CA ILE A 28 1.33 8.68 1.97
C ILE A 28 1.76 7.42 1.22
N ILE A 29 3.07 7.19 1.12
CA ILE A 29 3.61 5.97 0.49
C ILE A 29 3.17 4.74 1.28
N GLU A 30 3.29 4.76 2.60
CA GLU A 30 2.89 3.66 3.47
C GLU A 30 1.43 3.26 3.26
N GLU A 31 0.52 4.21 3.28
CA GLU A 31 -0.91 3.99 3.05
C GLU A 31 -1.20 3.40 1.66
N ASN A 32 -0.64 4.01 0.62
CA ASN A 32 -0.87 3.59 -0.77
C ASN A 32 -0.18 2.26 -1.08
N LEU A 33 1.03 2.05 -0.57
CA LEU A 33 1.78 0.81 -0.74
C LEU A 33 1.07 -0.37 -0.05
N THR A 34 0.57 -0.16 1.16
CA THR A 34 -0.21 -1.17 1.87
C THR A 34 -1.42 -1.60 1.05
N THR A 35 -2.16 -0.63 0.49
CA THR A 35 -3.32 -0.91 -0.37
C THR A 35 -2.91 -1.66 -1.64
N TYR A 36 -1.87 -1.17 -2.32
CA TYR A 36 -1.33 -1.79 -3.54
C TYR A 36 -0.86 -3.22 -3.32
N ALA A 37 0.01 -3.43 -2.34
CA ALA A 37 0.61 -4.72 -2.06
C ALA A 37 -0.42 -5.73 -1.53
N THR A 38 -1.34 -5.30 -0.67
CA THR A 38 -2.43 -6.16 -0.19
C THR A 38 -3.30 -6.64 -1.35
N ALA A 39 -3.69 -5.75 -2.26
CA ALA A 39 -4.44 -6.12 -3.45
C ALA A 39 -3.63 -7.08 -4.35
N PHE A 40 -2.37 -6.75 -4.61
CA PHE A 40 -1.49 -7.55 -5.47
C PHE A 40 -1.30 -8.98 -4.94
N PHE A 41 -0.92 -9.14 -3.68
CA PHE A 41 -0.62 -10.45 -3.10
C PHE A 41 -1.87 -11.29 -2.75
N ASN A 42 -3.04 -10.67 -2.76
CA ASN A 42 -4.33 -11.38 -2.75
C ASN A 42 -4.93 -11.59 -4.14
N TRP A 43 -4.15 -11.32 -5.18
CA TRP A 43 -4.50 -11.48 -6.60
C TRP A 43 -5.70 -10.63 -7.05
N ASP A 44 -6.02 -9.58 -6.32
CA ASP A 44 -6.94 -8.52 -6.75
C ASP A 44 -6.21 -7.53 -7.66
N PHE A 45 -5.81 -8.01 -8.83
CA PHE A 45 -5.07 -7.21 -9.80
C PHE A 45 -5.83 -5.98 -10.30
N PRO A 46 -7.17 -6.01 -10.47
CA PRO A 46 -7.92 -4.82 -10.80
C PRO A 46 -7.75 -3.67 -9.80
N SER A 47 -7.83 -3.96 -8.49
CA SER A 47 -7.61 -2.97 -7.43
C SER A 47 -6.15 -2.48 -7.40
N ALA A 48 -5.19 -3.39 -7.55
CA ALA A 48 -3.77 -3.04 -7.59
C ALA A 48 -3.43 -2.07 -8.74
N LYS A 49 -4.09 -2.18 -9.90
CA LYS A 49 -3.87 -1.30 -11.05
C LYS A 49 -4.05 0.18 -10.74
N GLY A 50 -4.94 0.54 -9.83
CA GLY A 50 -5.18 1.93 -9.43
C GLY A 50 -3.92 2.61 -8.90
N PHE A 51 -3.01 1.84 -8.31
CA PHE A 51 -1.77 2.31 -7.70
C PHE A 51 -0.51 1.98 -8.51
N ALA A 52 -0.64 1.36 -9.66
CA ALA A 52 0.48 0.88 -10.44
C ALA A 52 0.98 1.90 -11.47
N THR A 53 2.29 1.86 -11.77
CA THR A 53 2.86 2.57 -12.93
C THR A 53 2.27 2.03 -14.23
N THR A 54 2.38 2.79 -15.31
CA THR A 54 1.83 2.40 -16.62
C THR A 54 2.33 1.03 -17.08
N ASP A 55 3.61 0.75 -16.95
CA ASP A 55 4.17 -0.55 -17.34
C ASP A 55 3.71 -1.68 -16.42
N THR A 56 3.62 -1.39 -15.13
CA THR A 56 3.10 -2.34 -14.16
C THR A 56 1.62 -2.65 -14.40
N LYS A 57 0.81 -1.67 -14.81
CA LYS A 57 -0.60 -1.90 -15.21
C LYS A 57 -0.72 -2.91 -16.35
N LYS A 58 0.13 -2.79 -17.37
CA LYS A 58 0.15 -3.75 -18.51
C LYS A 58 0.50 -5.15 -18.01
N TRP A 59 1.49 -5.26 -17.16
CA TRP A 59 1.89 -6.54 -16.57
C TRP A 59 0.79 -7.14 -15.70
N LEU A 60 0.12 -6.34 -14.84
CA LEU A 60 -1.01 -6.80 -14.03
C LEU A 60 -2.18 -7.28 -14.89
N THR A 61 -2.41 -6.64 -16.04
CA THR A 61 -3.43 -7.08 -17.01
C THR A 61 -3.07 -8.46 -17.56
N LEU A 62 -1.79 -8.69 -17.88
CA LEU A 62 -1.32 -9.99 -18.35
C LEU A 62 -1.48 -11.06 -17.26
N LEU A 63 -1.07 -10.78 -16.03
CA LEU A 63 -1.27 -11.69 -14.90
C LEU A 63 -2.74 -12.06 -14.72
N ALA A 64 -3.63 -11.06 -14.72
CA ALA A 64 -5.06 -11.27 -14.58
C ALA A 64 -5.63 -12.20 -15.66
N SER A 65 -5.11 -12.13 -16.90
CA SER A 65 -5.53 -13.00 -18.01
C SER A 65 -5.11 -14.45 -17.85
N GLN A 66 -4.14 -14.72 -16.98
CA GLN A 66 -3.60 -16.08 -16.73
C GLN A 66 -4.22 -16.74 -15.50
N VAL A 67 -4.98 -16.01 -14.71
CA VAL A 67 -5.68 -16.54 -13.53
C VAL A 67 -6.76 -17.52 -13.95
N THR A 68 -6.75 -18.72 -13.38
CA THR A 68 -7.71 -19.78 -13.65
C THR A 68 -8.75 -19.89 -12.54
N GLU A 69 -9.81 -20.66 -12.76
CA GLU A 69 -10.82 -20.95 -11.72
C GLU A 69 -10.19 -21.68 -10.51
N LYS A 70 -9.16 -22.50 -10.72
CA LYS A 70 -8.42 -23.15 -9.64
C LYS A 70 -7.69 -22.13 -8.77
N ASP A 71 -7.11 -21.12 -9.38
CA ASP A 71 -6.44 -20.03 -8.65
C ASP A 71 -7.44 -19.24 -7.81
N ILE A 72 -8.59 -18.91 -8.37
CA ILE A 72 -9.68 -18.21 -7.68
C ILE A 72 -10.17 -19.03 -6.49
N SER A 73 -10.39 -20.35 -6.68
CA SER A 73 -10.79 -21.23 -5.60
C SER A 73 -9.72 -21.28 -4.50
N ALA A 74 -8.45 -21.41 -4.86
CA ALA A 74 -7.35 -21.43 -3.89
C ALA A 74 -7.27 -20.14 -3.07
N ILE A 75 -7.52 -18.97 -3.69
CA ILE A 75 -7.59 -17.68 -2.97
C ILE A 75 -8.76 -17.66 -2.00
N LYS A 76 -9.94 -18.13 -2.42
CA LYS A 76 -11.14 -18.16 -1.58
C LYS A 76 -11.05 -19.17 -0.43
N ASP A 77 -10.38 -20.28 -0.66
CA ASP A 77 -10.25 -21.37 0.32
C ASP A 77 -9.18 -21.06 1.39
N LYS A 78 -8.39 -20.01 1.21
CA LYS A 78 -7.46 -19.58 2.25
C LYS A 78 -8.22 -19.04 3.47
N GLU A 79 -7.86 -19.54 4.64
CA GLU A 79 -8.45 -19.08 5.90
C GLU A 79 -8.14 -17.62 6.20
N GLU A 80 -6.93 -17.16 5.85
CA GLU A 80 -6.48 -15.79 6.05
C GLU A 80 -5.93 -15.19 4.76
N PRO A 81 -6.15 -13.90 4.50
CA PRO A 81 -5.57 -13.22 3.35
C PRO A 81 -4.05 -13.07 3.51
N ALA A 82 -3.37 -12.73 2.42
CA ALA A 82 -1.97 -12.32 2.46
C ALA A 82 -1.79 -11.11 3.39
N LYS A 83 -0.76 -11.16 4.23
CA LYS A 83 -0.40 -10.09 5.14
C LYS A 83 0.84 -9.38 4.62
N VAL A 84 0.79 -8.05 4.59
CA VAL A 84 1.88 -7.19 4.13
C VAL A 84 2.37 -6.35 5.30
N GLU A 85 3.68 -6.35 5.51
CA GLU A 85 4.36 -5.48 6.48
C GLU A 85 5.41 -4.66 5.74
N ILE A 86 5.40 -3.34 5.94
CA ILE A 86 6.40 -2.44 5.37
C ILE A 86 7.60 -2.44 6.32
N GLU A 87 8.78 -2.78 5.79
CA GLU A 87 10.01 -2.83 6.56
C GLU A 87 10.81 -1.53 6.42
N ASP A 88 10.83 -0.95 5.22
CA ASP A 88 11.61 0.25 4.94
C ASP A 88 11.04 1.08 3.78
N ILE A 89 11.21 2.39 3.84
CA ILE A 89 10.89 3.37 2.79
C ILE A 89 12.06 4.34 2.66
N GLU A 90 12.76 4.29 1.54
CA GLU A 90 13.85 5.21 1.22
C GLU A 90 13.41 6.19 0.13
N LEU A 91 13.47 7.48 0.43
CA LEU A 91 13.13 8.56 -0.50
C LEU A 91 14.34 9.03 -1.30
N TYR A 92 14.16 9.36 -2.57
CA TYR A 92 15.18 9.84 -3.49
C TYR A 92 14.64 11.00 -4.34
N ASN A 93 15.56 11.73 -4.98
CA ASN A 93 15.24 12.79 -5.95
C ASN A 93 14.26 13.84 -5.41
N ASN A 94 14.58 14.43 -4.24
CA ASN A 94 13.71 15.41 -3.57
C ASN A 94 12.28 14.88 -3.35
N ASP A 95 12.17 13.67 -2.85
CA ASP A 95 10.89 12.98 -2.56
C ASP A 95 9.99 12.75 -3.81
N GLU A 96 10.62 12.63 -4.98
CA GLU A 96 9.90 12.30 -6.23
C GLU A 96 9.90 10.79 -6.54
N THR A 97 10.83 10.05 -5.96
CA THR A 97 10.95 8.60 -6.11
C THR A 97 11.23 7.94 -4.77
N ALA A 98 10.86 6.67 -4.64
CA ALA A 98 11.17 5.90 -3.45
C ALA A 98 11.49 4.44 -3.80
N LYS A 99 12.26 3.81 -2.94
CA LYS A 99 12.47 2.38 -2.88
C LYS A 99 11.84 1.89 -1.60
N THR A 100 11.00 0.88 -1.69
CA THR A 100 10.33 0.32 -0.52
C THR A 100 10.67 -1.15 -0.36
N THR A 101 10.74 -1.61 0.86
CA THR A 101 10.94 -3.02 1.20
C THR A 101 9.75 -3.50 2.03
N ILE A 102 9.15 -4.61 1.62
CA ILE A 102 8.02 -5.22 2.31
C ILE A 102 8.30 -6.69 2.60
N VAL A 103 7.69 -7.19 3.64
CA VAL A 103 7.60 -8.61 3.97
C VAL A 103 6.15 -9.05 3.78
N VAL A 104 5.97 -10.11 3.01
CA VAL A 104 4.64 -10.66 2.72
C VAL A 104 4.57 -12.08 3.25
N SER A 105 3.53 -12.38 3.98
CA SER A 105 3.28 -13.70 4.52
C SER A 105 1.91 -14.24 4.10
N ASN A 106 1.79 -15.56 4.12
CA ASN A 106 0.54 -16.27 3.85
C ASN A 106 -0.11 -15.91 2.50
N PHE A 107 0.65 -16.02 1.41
CA PHE A 107 0.17 -15.67 0.07
C PHE A 107 0.38 -16.82 -0.93
N LEU A 108 -0.33 -16.78 -2.06
CA LEU A 108 -0.06 -17.70 -3.17
C LEU A 108 1.15 -17.19 -3.96
N CYS A 109 2.08 -18.10 -4.24
CA CYS A 109 3.28 -17.74 -4.97
C CYS A 109 2.96 -17.29 -6.41
N MET A 110 3.59 -16.22 -6.87
CA MET A 110 3.38 -15.65 -8.20
C MET A 110 3.77 -16.61 -9.34
N ASP A 111 4.74 -17.49 -9.11
CA ASP A 111 5.14 -18.54 -10.06
C ASP A 111 4.08 -19.64 -10.22
N SER A 112 3.05 -19.63 -9.40
CA SER A 112 1.94 -20.58 -9.46
C SER A 112 0.78 -20.13 -10.38
N ILE A 113 0.81 -18.89 -10.90
CA ILE A 113 -0.24 -18.41 -11.81
C ILE A 113 -0.29 -19.29 -13.06
N GLY A 114 -1.48 -19.84 -13.35
CA GLY A 114 -1.68 -20.78 -14.45
C GLY A 114 -1.17 -22.21 -14.20
N LYS A 115 -0.68 -22.49 -12.99
CA LYS A 115 -0.20 -23.80 -12.53
C LYS A 115 -0.98 -24.24 -11.29
N THR A 116 -0.58 -25.32 -10.65
CA THR A 116 -1.15 -25.71 -9.36
C THR A 116 -0.80 -24.63 -8.31
N PRO A 117 -1.81 -24.00 -7.67
CA PRO A 117 -1.56 -22.97 -6.67
C PRO A 117 -0.74 -23.50 -5.49
N ARG A 118 0.23 -22.72 -5.04
CA ARG A 118 1.14 -23.06 -3.96
C ARG A 118 1.24 -21.88 -2.97
N CYS A 119 1.00 -22.13 -1.70
CA CYS A 119 1.18 -21.13 -0.65
C CYS A 119 2.66 -20.87 -0.38
N CYS A 120 3.02 -19.60 -0.23
CA CYS A 120 4.29 -19.14 0.31
C CYS A 120 4.10 -18.69 1.76
N GLU A 121 5.02 -19.08 2.66
CA GLU A 121 4.93 -18.72 4.07
C GLU A 121 5.31 -17.27 4.28
N GLU A 122 6.52 -16.89 3.88
CA GLU A 122 7.03 -15.55 4.03
C GLU A 122 8.10 -15.25 2.97
N GLU A 123 8.04 -14.09 2.37
CA GLU A 123 9.02 -13.62 1.37
C GLU A 123 9.19 -12.10 1.47
N LYS A 124 10.38 -11.63 1.13
CA LYS A 124 10.71 -10.19 1.08
C LYS A 124 10.74 -9.69 -0.35
N TYR A 125 10.14 -8.52 -0.57
CA TYR A 125 10.08 -7.86 -1.87
C TYR A 125 10.54 -6.40 -1.79
N GLU A 126 11.19 -5.94 -2.84
CA GLU A 126 11.42 -4.53 -3.11
C GLU A 126 10.40 -4.02 -4.13
N ILE A 127 9.88 -2.83 -3.91
CA ILE A 127 8.94 -2.17 -4.81
C ILE A 127 9.39 -0.72 -4.99
N SER A 128 9.63 -0.32 -6.24
CA SER A 128 9.91 1.07 -6.59
C SER A 128 8.61 1.89 -6.57
N ALA A 129 8.72 3.15 -6.19
CA ALA A 129 7.62 4.09 -6.22
C ALA A 129 8.04 5.39 -6.92
N VAL A 130 7.11 6.01 -7.62
CA VAL A 130 7.29 7.29 -8.29
C VAL A 130 6.09 8.18 -8.04
N LYS A 131 6.35 9.44 -7.71
CA LYS A 131 5.32 10.45 -7.53
C LYS A 131 4.80 10.94 -8.88
N LYS A 132 3.50 10.89 -9.06
CA LYS A 132 2.78 11.40 -10.24
C LYS A 132 1.74 12.43 -9.80
N LYS A 133 1.09 13.09 -10.75
CA LYS A 133 0.01 14.06 -10.45
C LYS A 133 -1.13 13.43 -9.65
N GLU A 134 -1.46 12.16 -9.93
CA GLU A 134 -2.53 11.41 -9.27
C GLU A 134 -2.09 10.74 -7.96
N GLY A 135 -0.85 10.96 -7.52
CA GLY A 135 -0.27 10.36 -6.32
C GLY A 135 0.85 9.37 -6.61
N TRP A 136 1.26 8.64 -5.61
CA TRP A 136 2.33 7.65 -5.71
C TRP A 136 1.90 6.43 -6.51
N LYS A 137 2.76 5.98 -7.43
CA LYS A 137 2.56 4.80 -8.27
C LYS A 137 3.70 3.81 -8.09
N PHE A 138 3.36 2.54 -8.06
CA PHE A 138 4.26 1.46 -7.69
C PHE A 138 4.64 0.58 -8.88
N GLY A 139 5.88 0.13 -8.86
CA GLY A 139 6.42 -0.83 -9.82
C GLY A 139 6.06 -2.27 -9.47
N LYS A 140 6.59 -3.20 -10.24
CA LYS A 140 6.45 -4.64 -9.98
C LYS A 140 7.20 -5.01 -8.70
N PRO A 141 6.60 -5.83 -7.81
CA PRO A 141 7.35 -6.41 -6.70
C PRO A 141 8.51 -7.28 -7.22
N GLN A 142 9.69 -7.05 -6.68
CA GLN A 142 10.91 -7.79 -7.01
C GLN A 142 11.34 -8.58 -5.77
N LYS A 143 11.41 -9.91 -5.89
CA LYS A 143 11.84 -10.75 -4.78
C LYS A 143 13.29 -10.42 -4.41
N VAL A 144 13.55 -10.19 -3.14
CA VAL A 144 14.89 -10.04 -2.59
C VAL A 144 15.55 -11.42 -2.53
N LYS A 145 16.77 -11.53 -3.06
CA LYS A 145 17.56 -12.77 -3.05
C LYS A 145 18.28 -12.97 -1.73
#